data_c9fa98684b31b71191bfb6ad1b4ca38c
#
_entry.id   c9fa98684b31b71191bfb6ad1b4ca38c
#
_cell.length_a   1.000
_cell.length_b   1.000
_cell.length_c   1.000
_cell.angle_alpha   90.00
_cell.angle_beta   90.00
_cell.angle_gamma   90.00
#
_symmetry.space_group_name_H-M   'P 1'
#
loop_
_entity.id
_entity.type
_entity.pdbx_description
1 polymer ?
#
loop_
_entity_poly.entity_id
_entity_poly.type
_entity_poly.pdbx_seq_one_letter_code
_entity_poly.pdbx_strand_id
1 'polypeptide(L)'
;MMYDVVTFGEAMLRLSPPHFGRLEQTHSLDVEIGGSELNVAVGLARLGMPSAWVSKLPNNALGKMVRNRSREMGVDVSQVVFSDQGRQGLYFVEYGAAPRASSVLYDRSHSSISTIRPEEVDWQKVLGKAKLFHVSGITPALSPSAAETTAAAMKAAKEAGCLVSYDLNYRKKLWSPAEAKKVQEPLMRMVDLITTTEEDTGIVFGIREQSYQKAAEALAKTFGFKAVAITLREDLSVWKNNWTAIAYADGKIYSDRTYAVEIVDRVGAGDSFTAGFIYGYLKEGPEQGVKYGNALSALKHTIYGDFNWSTLEEVEAQIKGAGLRISR
;
A
#
# COMPACT_ATOMS: atom_id res chain seq x y z
N MET A 1 13.57 -19.11 4.48
CA MET A 1 14.10 -17.95 3.72
C MET A 1 14.17 -16.76 4.65
N MET A 2 15.01 -15.79 4.38
CA MET A 2 15.15 -14.60 5.21
C MET A 2 14.49 -13.45 4.45
N TYR A 3 13.46 -12.83 5.03
CA TYR A 3 12.78 -11.68 4.46
C TYR A 3 13.27 -10.42 5.15
N ASP A 4 13.46 -9.35 4.40
CA ASP A 4 13.69 -8.03 4.96
C ASP A 4 12.38 -7.40 5.40
N VAL A 5 11.33 -7.56 4.59
CA VAL A 5 10.00 -7.01 4.86
C VAL A 5 8.92 -8.09 4.74
N VAL A 6 8.01 -8.10 5.70
CA VAL A 6 6.79 -8.92 5.68
C VAL A 6 5.59 -7.99 5.60
N THR A 7 4.67 -8.26 4.68
CA THR A 7 3.41 -7.51 4.56
C THR A 7 2.22 -8.43 4.82
N PHE A 8 1.11 -7.88 5.34
CA PHE A 8 -0.09 -8.65 5.66
C PHE A 8 -1.34 -7.92 5.19
N GLY A 9 -2.12 -8.53 4.29
CA GLY A 9 -3.37 -7.92 3.84
C GLY A 9 -4.06 -8.65 2.71
N GLU A 10 -5.16 -8.05 2.21
CA GLU A 10 -5.99 -8.60 1.15
C GLU A 10 -5.39 -8.35 -0.24
N ALA A 11 -5.54 -9.34 -1.12
CA ALA A 11 -5.45 -9.14 -2.55
C ALA A 11 -6.76 -9.53 -3.24
N MET A 12 -7.13 -8.75 -4.23
CA MET A 12 -8.34 -8.91 -5.03
C MET A 12 -8.00 -9.09 -6.51
N LEU A 13 -8.89 -9.70 -7.26
CA LEU A 13 -8.87 -9.58 -8.71
C LEU A 13 -9.50 -8.25 -9.10
N ARG A 14 -8.75 -7.48 -9.87
CA ARG A 14 -9.22 -6.27 -10.53
C ARG A 14 -9.73 -6.61 -11.91
N LEU A 15 -10.92 -6.16 -12.21
CA LEU A 15 -11.58 -6.37 -13.48
C LEU A 15 -11.87 -5.00 -14.13
N SER A 16 -11.39 -4.78 -15.34
CA SER A 16 -11.56 -3.50 -16.04
C SER A 16 -12.04 -3.72 -17.46
N PRO A 17 -13.05 -2.97 -17.94
CA PRO A 17 -13.34 -2.93 -19.35
C PRO A 17 -12.12 -2.48 -20.16
N PRO A 18 -11.88 -3.00 -21.35
CA PRO A 18 -10.81 -2.51 -22.20
C PRO A 18 -10.97 -1.01 -22.50
N HIS A 19 -9.85 -0.31 -22.55
CA HIS A 19 -9.80 1.13 -22.85
C HIS A 19 -10.64 1.98 -21.88
N PHE A 20 -11.59 2.76 -22.38
CA PHE A 20 -12.50 3.63 -21.62
C PHE A 20 -13.95 3.11 -21.67
N GLY A 21 -14.11 1.80 -21.91
CA GLY A 21 -15.42 1.15 -21.94
C GLY A 21 -16.15 1.25 -20.59
N ARG A 22 -17.48 1.17 -20.63
CA ARG A 22 -18.28 1.05 -19.43
C ARG A 22 -18.51 -0.42 -19.08
N LEU A 23 -18.66 -0.70 -17.79
CA LEU A 23 -18.99 -2.05 -17.31
C LEU A 23 -20.28 -2.58 -17.95
N GLU A 24 -21.30 -1.74 -18.09
CA GLU A 24 -22.61 -2.12 -18.67
C GLU A 24 -22.59 -2.40 -20.19
N GLN A 25 -21.53 -1.98 -20.90
CA GLN A 25 -21.43 -2.17 -22.35
C GLN A 25 -20.37 -3.19 -22.77
N THR A 26 -19.53 -3.64 -21.83
CA THR A 26 -18.38 -4.49 -22.19
C THR A 26 -18.77 -5.96 -22.36
N HIS A 27 -18.06 -6.66 -23.24
CA HIS A 27 -18.15 -8.10 -23.43
C HIS A 27 -16.91 -8.86 -22.93
N SER A 28 -15.89 -8.14 -22.46
CA SER A 28 -14.66 -8.70 -21.91
C SER A 28 -14.12 -7.82 -20.79
N LEU A 29 -13.33 -8.38 -19.92
CA LEU A 29 -12.67 -7.68 -18.81
C LEU A 29 -11.20 -8.08 -18.78
N ASP A 30 -10.33 -7.08 -18.71
CA ASP A 30 -8.92 -7.29 -18.38
C ASP A 30 -8.81 -7.66 -16.91
N VAL A 31 -7.96 -8.63 -16.59
CA VAL A 31 -7.78 -9.16 -15.24
C VAL A 31 -6.41 -8.78 -14.71
N GLU A 32 -6.38 -7.94 -13.67
CA GLU A 32 -5.19 -7.60 -12.91
C GLU A 32 -5.35 -8.03 -11.44
N ILE A 33 -4.29 -7.94 -10.67
CA ILE A 33 -4.31 -8.24 -9.24
C ILE A 33 -3.84 -7.02 -8.49
N GLY A 34 -4.57 -6.67 -7.43
CA GLY A 34 -4.22 -5.56 -6.56
C GLY A 34 -4.61 -5.82 -5.11
N GLY A 35 -3.85 -5.18 -4.24
CA GLY A 35 -4.06 -5.17 -2.80
C GLY A 35 -2.96 -4.34 -2.16
N SER A 36 -3.30 -3.44 -1.25
CA SER A 36 -2.38 -2.42 -0.75
C SER A 36 -1.06 -3.06 -0.28
N GLU A 37 -1.13 -4.02 0.62
CA GLU A 37 0.05 -4.65 1.21
C GLU A 37 0.80 -5.57 0.22
N LEU A 38 0.07 -6.20 -0.72
CA LEU A 38 0.69 -6.96 -1.80
C LEU A 38 1.41 -6.02 -2.78
N ASN A 39 0.81 -4.88 -3.13
CA ASN A 39 1.44 -3.87 -3.99
C ASN A 39 2.75 -3.35 -3.36
N VAL A 40 2.77 -3.14 -2.03
CA VAL A 40 3.98 -2.78 -1.28
C VAL A 40 5.03 -3.89 -1.38
N ALA A 41 4.64 -5.16 -1.15
CA ALA A 41 5.57 -6.30 -1.26
C ALA A 41 6.16 -6.43 -2.68
N VAL A 42 5.32 -6.25 -3.71
CA VAL A 42 5.76 -6.25 -5.11
C VAL A 42 6.74 -5.11 -5.38
N GLY A 43 6.42 -3.88 -4.97
CA GLY A 43 7.32 -2.74 -5.13
C GLY A 43 8.69 -2.99 -4.51
N LEU A 44 8.73 -3.53 -3.29
CA LEU A 44 9.97 -3.89 -2.59
C LEU A 44 10.75 -4.99 -3.32
N ALA A 45 10.08 -6.06 -3.76
CA ALA A 45 10.71 -7.14 -4.51
C ALA A 45 11.33 -6.62 -5.82
N ARG A 46 10.64 -5.72 -6.53
CA ARG A 46 11.14 -5.08 -7.76
C ARG A 46 12.37 -4.19 -7.53
N LEU A 47 12.50 -3.61 -6.33
CA LEU A 47 13.70 -2.88 -5.90
C LEU A 47 14.82 -3.82 -5.38
N GLY A 48 14.65 -5.14 -5.46
CA GLY A 48 15.62 -6.12 -5.00
C GLY A 48 15.64 -6.34 -3.48
N MET A 49 14.60 -5.91 -2.75
CA MET A 49 14.47 -6.14 -1.31
C MET A 49 13.62 -7.40 -1.06
N PRO A 50 14.17 -8.46 -0.43
CA PRO A 50 13.44 -9.68 -0.14
C PRO A 50 12.18 -9.40 0.65
N SER A 51 11.01 -9.70 0.08
CA SER A 51 9.70 -9.44 0.68
C SER A 51 8.83 -10.69 0.69
N ALA A 52 8.03 -10.83 1.76
CA ALA A 52 7.00 -11.85 1.87
C ALA A 52 5.63 -11.20 2.08
N TRP A 53 4.61 -11.84 1.53
CA TRP A 53 3.23 -11.43 1.72
C TRP A 53 2.45 -12.53 2.44
N VAL A 54 1.80 -12.17 3.54
CA VAL A 54 0.90 -13.00 4.33
C VAL A 54 -0.53 -12.63 3.98
N SER A 55 -1.34 -13.64 3.72
CA SER A 55 -2.76 -13.45 3.39
C SER A 55 -3.54 -14.76 3.56
N LYS A 56 -4.86 -14.68 3.32
CA LYS A 56 -5.71 -15.87 3.23
C LYS A 56 -6.50 -15.84 1.92
N LEU A 57 -6.32 -16.87 1.09
CA LEU A 57 -6.92 -16.98 -0.24
C LEU A 57 -7.87 -18.18 -0.29
N PRO A 58 -8.91 -18.15 -1.16
CA PRO A 58 -9.73 -19.33 -1.37
C PRO A 58 -8.94 -20.45 -2.06
N ASN A 59 -9.18 -21.69 -1.64
CA ASN A 59 -8.55 -22.88 -2.21
C ASN A 59 -9.19 -23.28 -3.55
N ASN A 60 -9.11 -22.37 -4.53
CA ASN A 60 -9.66 -22.58 -5.87
C ASN A 60 -8.75 -21.95 -6.95
N ALA A 61 -9.20 -21.96 -8.21
CA ALA A 61 -8.44 -21.44 -9.34
C ALA A 61 -8.14 -19.93 -9.19
N LEU A 62 -9.06 -19.13 -8.62
CA LEU A 62 -8.88 -17.68 -8.45
C LEU A 62 -7.82 -17.36 -7.39
N GLY A 63 -7.85 -18.03 -6.23
CA GLY A 63 -6.80 -17.87 -5.22
C GLY A 63 -5.43 -18.33 -5.73
N LYS A 64 -5.38 -19.40 -6.53
CA LYS A 64 -4.15 -19.87 -7.19
C LYS A 64 -3.64 -18.85 -8.21
N MET A 65 -4.52 -18.16 -8.93
CA MET A 65 -4.15 -17.07 -9.86
C MET A 65 -3.46 -15.93 -9.11
N VAL A 66 -4.06 -15.45 -8.01
CA VAL A 66 -3.46 -14.41 -7.16
C VAL A 66 -2.08 -14.83 -6.66
N ARG A 67 -1.96 -16.03 -6.07
CA ARG A 67 -0.67 -16.56 -5.60
C ARG A 67 0.39 -16.60 -6.70
N ASN A 68 0.03 -17.13 -7.87
CA ASN A 68 0.99 -17.33 -8.96
C ASN A 68 1.51 -15.99 -9.50
N ARG A 69 0.62 -15.02 -9.65
CA ARG A 69 0.98 -13.66 -10.10
C ARG A 69 1.87 -12.94 -9.08
N SER A 70 1.59 -13.13 -7.79
CA SER A 70 2.44 -12.56 -6.73
C SER A 70 3.86 -13.16 -6.77
N ARG A 71 3.97 -14.48 -6.99
CA ARG A 71 5.26 -15.16 -7.14
C ARG A 71 6.03 -14.71 -8.37
N GLU A 72 5.36 -14.47 -9.49
CA GLU A 72 5.96 -13.95 -10.72
C GLU A 72 6.67 -12.62 -10.46
N MET A 73 6.13 -11.80 -9.56
CA MET A 73 6.72 -10.51 -9.16
C MET A 73 7.86 -10.63 -8.15
N GLY A 74 8.26 -11.84 -7.77
CA GLY A 74 9.37 -12.09 -6.85
C GLY A 74 8.98 -12.05 -5.36
N VAL A 75 7.69 -11.95 -5.04
CA VAL A 75 7.20 -11.97 -3.65
C VAL A 75 7.16 -13.40 -3.11
N ASP A 76 7.67 -13.63 -1.91
CA ASP A 76 7.48 -14.91 -1.23
C ASP A 76 6.04 -15.01 -0.71
N VAL A 77 5.35 -16.07 -1.13
CA VAL A 77 3.96 -16.36 -0.80
C VAL A 77 3.81 -17.66 0.01
N SER A 78 4.91 -18.17 0.59
CA SER A 78 4.91 -19.42 1.35
C SER A 78 4.05 -19.35 2.63
N GLN A 79 3.74 -18.13 3.07
CA GLN A 79 2.94 -17.84 4.26
C GLN A 79 1.47 -17.51 3.93
N VAL A 80 1.05 -17.71 2.69
CA VAL A 80 -0.36 -17.55 2.29
C VAL A 80 -1.15 -18.78 2.74
N VAL A 81 -2.20 -18.53 3.52
CA VAL A 81 -3.14 -19.55 3.99
C VAL A 81 -4.19 -19.81 2.91
N PHE A 82 -4.42 -21.08 2.54
CA PHE A 82 -5.52 -21.46 1.68
C PHE A 82 -6.68 -21.98 2.49
N SER A 83 -7.91 -21.58 2.12
CA SER A 83 -9.13 -21.89 2.85
C SER A 83 -10.24 -22.31 1.90
N ASP A 84 -11.04 -23.29 2.33
CA ASP A 84 -12.28 -23.66 1.64
C ASP A 84 -13.45 -22.73 2.07
N GLN A 85 -13.21 -21.82 3.00
CA GLN A 85 -14.16 -20.81 3.44
C GLN A 85 -13.88 -19.46 2.80
N GLY A 86 -14.92 -18.71 2.50
CA GLY A 86 -14.85 -17.42 1.87
C GLY A 86 -14.65 -17.49 0.35
N ARG A 87 -14.44 -16.34 -0.25
CA ARG A 87 -14.31 -16.17 -1.69
C ARG A 87 -13.13 -15.26 -2.04
N GLN A 88 -12.77 -15.24 -3.31
CA GLN A 88 -11.85 -14.22 -3.81
C GLN A 88 -12.57 -12.88 -3.89
N GLY A 89 -11.99 -11.85 -3.24
CA GLY A 89 -12.46 -10.48 -3.38
C GLY A 89 -12.24 -9.97 -4.81
N LEU A 90 -13.18 -9.17 -5.30
CA LEU A 90 -13.13 -8.55 -6.62
C LEU A 90 -13.28 -7.04 -6.48
N TYR A 91 -12.73 -6.30 -7.42
CA TYR A 91 -13.13 -4.93 -7.67
C TYR A 91 -13.07 -4.60 -9.15
N PHE A 92 -13.88 -3.63 -9.56
CA PHE A 92 -14.03 -3.23 -10.94
C PHE A 92 -13.54 -1.79 -11.07
N VAL A 93 -12.71 -1.52 -12.06
CA VAL A 93 -12.26 -0.18 -12.38
C VAL A 93 -12.77 0.21 -13.73
N GLU A 94 -13.59 1.25 -13.76
CA GLU A 94 -14.04 1.89 -15.00
C GLU A 94 -13.25 3.19 -15.19
N TYR A 95 -12.44 3.23 -16.22
CA TYR A 95 -11.64 4.42 -16.51
C TYR A 95 -12.49 5.53 -17.10
N GLY A 96 -12.30 6.73 -16.60
CA GLY A 96 -12.91 7.94 -17.13
C GLY A 96 -12.05 8.60 -18.20
N ALA A 97 -12.69 9.45 -18.96
CA ALA A 97 -12.03 10.44 -19.81
C ALA A 97 -12.81 11.74 -19.65
N ALA A 98 -12.13 12.87 -19.48
CA ALA A 98 -12.78 14.14 -19.19
C ALA A 98 -13.96 14.42 -20.13
N PRO A 99 -15.15 14.86 -19.63
CA PRO A 99 -15.40 15.27 -18.24
C PRO A 99 -15.79 14.11 -17.27
N ARG A 100 -15.80 12.86 -17.71
CA ARG A 100 -16.19 11.69 -16.91
C ARG A 100 -15.02 11.25 -16.01
N ALA A 101 -15.25 11.19 -14.69
CA ALA A 101 -14.29 10.64 -13.74
C ALA A 101 -14.21 9.09 -13.84
N SER A 102 -13.07 8.52 -13.43
CA SER A 102 -12.97 7.08 -13.21
C SER A 102 -13.77 6.65 -11.99
N SER A 103 -14.26 5.41 -11.98
CA SER A 103 -15.02 4.86 -10.88
C SER A 103 -14.49 3.49 -10.44
N VAL A 104 -14.73 3.16 -9.16
CA VAL A 104 -14.38 1.86 -8.58
C VAL A 104 -15.58 1.26 -7.87
N LEU A 105 -15.95 0.04 -8.28
CA LEU A 105 -16.95 -0.79 -7.63
C LEU A 105 -16.23 -1.93 -6.90
N TYR A 106 -16.53 -2.13 -5.61
CA TYR A 106 -15.99 -3.23 -4.82
C TYR A 106 -17.01 -4.33 -4.62
N ASP A 107 -16.58 -5.58 -4.82
CA ASP A 107 -17.29 -6.80 -4.46
C ASP A 107 -16.34 -7.68 -3.62
N ARG A 108 -16.16 -7.31 -2.33
CA ARG A 108 -15.16 -7.92 -1.45
C ARG A 108 -15.73 -8.47 -0.13
N SER A 109 -17.02 -8.36 0.10
CA SER A 109 -17.64 -8.91 1.31
C SER A 109 -17.45 -10.41 1.39
N HIS A 110 -17.20 -10.93 2.59
CA HIS A 110 -16.98 -12.35 2.86
C HIS A 110 -15.79 -12.95 2.07
N SER A 111 -14.78 -12.15 1.77
CA SER A 111 -13.53 -12.65 1.20
C SER A 111 -12.82 -13.58 2.19
N SER A 112 -12.01 -14.53 1.68
CA SER A 112 -11.31 -15.49 2.55
C SER A 112 -10.47 -14.81 3.62
N ILE A 113 -9.78 -13.71 3.28
CA ILE A 113 -8.97 -12.94 4.25
C ILE A 113 -9.82 -12.32 5.36
N SER A 114 -11.08 -11.98 5.12
CA SER A 114 -11.97 -11.46 6.17
C SER A 114 -12.31 -12.49 7.25
N THR A 115 -11.99 -13.76 7.03
CA THR A 115 -12.16 -14.86 8.00
C THR A 115 -10.86 -15.28 8.68
N ILE A 116 -9.75 -14.56 8.45
CA ILE A 116 -8.45 -14.92 9.03
C ILE A 116 -8.46 -14.76 10.54
N ARG A 117 -7.76 -15.65 11.23
CA ARG A 117 -7.59 -15.65 12.69
C ARG A 117 -6.12 -15.62 13.06
N PRO A 118 -5.77 -15.04 14.22
CA PRO A 118 -4.38 -14.92 14.67
C PRO A 118 -3.59 -16.23 14.66
N GLU A 119 -4.23 -17.34 15.05
CA GLU A 119 -3.62 -18.66 15.15
C GLU A 119 -3.38 -19.37 13.82
N GLU A 120 -3.91 -18.86 12.71
CA GLU A 120 -3.69 -19.45 11.37
C GLU A 120 -2.32 -19.11 10.80
N VAL A 121 -1.57 -18.18 11.42
CA VAL A 121 -0.23 -17.76 10.99
C VAL A 121 0.75 -17.86 12.17
N ASP A 122 1.85 -18.54 11.96
CA ASP A 122 2.96 -18.57 12.93
C ASP A 122 3.78 -17.26 12.82
N TRP A 123 3.27 -16.20 13.44
CA TRP A 123 3.86 -14.86 13.36
C TRP A 123 5.29 -14.82 13.90
N GLN A 124 5.65 -15.60 14.92
CA GLN A 124 7.01 -15.64 15.47
C GLN A 124 7.98 -16.20 14.43
N LYS A 125 7.60 -17.25 13.74
CA LYS A 125 8.40 -17.86 12.66
C LYS A 125 8.52 -16.93 11.47
N VAL A 126 7.43 -16.29 11.06
CA VAL A 126 7.38 -15.40 9.89
C VAL A 126 8.21 -14.14 10.10
N LEU A 127 8.12 -13.54 11.30
CA LEU A 127 8.72 -12.25 11.62
C LEU A 127 10.10 -12.36 12.28
N GLY A 128 10.51 -13.52 12.75
CA GLY A 128 11.69 -13.69 13.62
C GLY A 128 13.04 -13.26 12.99
N LYS A 129 13.08 -12.95 11.70
CA LYS A 129 14.28 -12.44 11.00
C LYS A 129 13.96 -11.24 10.10
N ALA A 130 12.74 -10.75 10.13
CA ALA A 130 12.36 -9.59 9.34
C ALA A 130 12.88 -8.29 10.00
N LYS A 131 13.17 -7.30 9.18
CA LYS A 131 13.54 -5.96 9.65
C LYS A 131 12.30 -5.09 9.86
N LEU A 132 11.26 -5.33 9.07
CA LEU A 132 10.05 -4.52 9.07
C LEU A 132 8.82 -5.36 8.75
N PHE A 133 7.72 -5.06 9.46
CA PHE A 133 6.37 -5.53 9.17
C PHE A 133 5.53 -4.37 8.66
N HIS A 134 4.78 -4.59 7.58
CA HIS A 134 3.88 -3.57 7.02
C HIS A 134 2.45 -4.07 6.91
N VAL A 135 1.50 -3.21 7.26
CA VAL A 135 0.07 -3.40 7.12
C VAL A 135 -0.62 -2.05 6.86
N SER A 136 -1.79 -2.05 6.25
CA SER A 136 -2.60 -0.85 6.05
C SER A 136 -3.88 -0.87 6.90
N GLY A 137 -4.54 0.28 7.02
CA GLY A 137 -5.85 0.42 7.66
C GLY A 137 -6.99 -0.29 6.92
N ILE A 138 -6.73 -0.82 5.72
CA ILE A 138 -7.72 -1.64 5.00
C ILE A 138 -7.91 -2.99 5.68
N THR A 139 -6.82 -3.65 6.06
CA THR A 139 -6.86 -5.03 6.58
C THR A 139 -7.68 -5.14 7.88
N PRO A 140 -7.50 -4.31 8.92
CA PRO A 140 -8.35 -4.37 10.11
C PRO A 140 -9.80 -3.92 9.87
N ALA A 141 -10.09 -3.25 8.74
CA ALA A 141 -11.44 -2.85 8.37
C ALA A 141 -12.29 -3.97 7.74
N LEU A 142 -11.66 -5.09 7.36
CA LEU A 142 -12.35 -6.18 6.65
C LEU A 142 -13.30 -6.96 7.56
N SER A 143 -12.93 -7.13 8.82
CA SER A 143 -13.74 -7.82 9.84
C SER A 143 -13.12 -7.67 11.24
N PRO A 144 -13.89 -7.98 12.32
CA PRO A 144 -13.33 -8.06 13.67
C PRO A 144 -12.16 -9.05 13.78
N SER A 145 -12.27 -10.21 13.15
CA SER A 145 -11.23 -11.23 13.13
C SER A 145 -9.95 -10.75 12.43
N ALA A 146 -10.08 -10.03 11.31
CA ALA A 146 -8.94 -9.43 10.63
C ALA A 146 -8.30 -8.31 11.46
N ALA A 147 -9.08 -7.55 12.23
CA ALA A 147 -8.56 -6.55 13.17
C ALA A 147 -7.75 -7.20 14.31
N GLU A 148 -8.27 -8.27 14.91
CA GLU A 148 -7.57 -9.05 15.93
C GLU A 148 -6.26 -9.65 15.39
N THR A 149 -6.31 -10.20 14.17
CA THR A 149 -5.12 -10.76 13.50
C THR A 149 -4.09 -9.68 13.21
N THR A 150 -4.53 -8.49 12.78
CA THR A 150 -3.64 -7.34 12.57
C THR A 150 -2.94 -6.94 13.87
N ALA A 151 -3.69 -6.82 14.97
CA ALA A 151 -3.12 -6.49 16.28
C ALA A 151 -2.12 -7.54 16.75
N ALA A 152 -2.42 -8.83 16.59
CA ALA A 152 -1.54 -9.93 16.94
C ALA A 152 -0.25 -9.92 16.11
N ALA A 153 -0.35 -9.69 14.81
CA ALA A 153 0.81 -9.57 13.91
C ALA A 153 1.72 -8.40 14.29
N MET A 154 1.14 -7.21 14.54
CA MET A 154 1.90 -6.03 14.97
C MET A 154 2.59 -6.25 16.30
N LYS A 155 1.92 -6.90 17.27
CA LYS A 155 2.52 -7.25 18.56
C LYS A 155 3.70 -8.20 18.36
N ALA A 156 3.53 -9.26 17.59
CA ALA A 156 4.61 -10.22 17.30
C ALA A 156 5.78 -9.55 16.57
N ALA A 157 5.51 -8.58 15.68
CA ALA A 157 6.55 -7.79 15.02
C ALA A 157 7.38 -6.97 16.02
N LYS A 158 6.72 -6.31 16.97
CA LYS A 158 7.43 -5.58 18.04
C LYS A 158 8.25 -6.51 18.94
N GLU A 159 7.72 -7.67 19.31
CA GLU A 159 8.41 -8.69 20.09
C GLU A 159 9.63 -9.27 19.36
N ALA A 160 9.55 -9.39 18.03
CA ALA A 160 10.67 -9.80 17.17
C ALA A 160 11.70 -8.69 16.90
N GLY A 161 11.46 -7.45 17.38
CA GLY A 161 12.33 -6.30 17.13
C GLY A 161 12.18 -5.67 15.74
N CYS A 162 11.14 -6.03 14.99
CA CYS A 162 10.84 -5.41 13.72
C CYS A 162 10.36 -3.96 13.87
N LEU A 163 10.68 -3.11 12.90
CA LEU A 163 9.94 -1.87 12.70
C LEU A 163 8.53 -2.21 12.21
N VAL A 164 7.54 -1.44 12.64
CA VAL A 164 6.16 -1.56 12.17
C VAL A 164 5.84 -0.35 11.30
N SER A 165 5.55 -0.60 10.02
CA SER A 165 5.05 0.37 9.06
C SER A 165 3.54 0.24 8.89
N TYR A 166 2.84 1.36 8.90
CA TYR A 166 1.39 1.41 8.74
C TYR A 166 0.99 2.46 7.72
N ASP A 167 0.15 2.08 6.76
CA ASP A 167 -0.54 3.05 5.89
C ASP A 167 -1.94 3.27 6.45
N LEU A 168 -2.28 4.52 6.83
CA LEU A 168 -3.57 4.83 7.44
C LEU A 168 -4.76 4.49 6.53
N ASN A 169 -4.64 4.76 5.26
CA ASN A 169 -5.42 4.24 4.13
C ASN A 169 -6.93 4.12 4.42
N TYR A 170 -7.54 5.21 4.91
CA TYR A 170 -8.95 5.22 5.29
C TYR A 170 -9.86 4.93 4.09
N ARG A 171 -10.84 4.07 4.29
CA ARG A 171 -11.81 3.68 3.26
C ARG A 171 -13.24 3.81 3.77
N LYS A 172 -13.90 4.92 3.44
CA LYS A 172 -15.30 5.22 3.84
C LYS A 172 -16.32 4.13 3.45
N LYS A 173 -16.00 3.27 2.48
CA LYS A 173 -16.86 2.14 2.09
C LYS A 173 -16.72 0.92 3.00
N LEU A 174 -15.72 0.87 3.87
CA LEU A 174 -15.50 -0.24 4.80
C LEU A 174 -16.01 0.07 6.20
N TRP A 175 -15.81 1.29 6.68
CA TRP A 175 -16.19 1.71 8.03
C TRP A 175 -16.40 3.21 8.12
N SER A 176 -17.10 3.63 9.18
CA SER A 176 -17.26 5.05 9.54
C SER A 176 -15.95 5.60 10.14
N PRO A 177 -15.78 6.94 10.18
CA PRO A 177 -14.63 7.56 10.86
C PRO A 177 -14.50 7.15 12.34
N ALA A 178 -15.63 7.02 13.05
CA ALA A 178 -15.65 6.62 14.46
C ALA A 178 -15.17 5.16 14.66
N GLU A 179 -15.60 4.24 13.81
CA GLU A 179 -15.16 2.84 13.82
C GLU A 179 -13.68 2.76 13.45
N ALA A 180 -13.25 3.48 12.40
CA ALA A 180 -11.86 3.55 11.99
C ALA A 180 -10.96 4.03 13.14
N LYS A 181 -11.33 5.12 13.82
CA LYS A 181 -10.62 5.63 14.98
C LYS A 181 -10.56 4.60 16.10
N LYS A 182 -11.71 4.02 16.47
CA LYS A 182 -11.81 3.04 17.57
C LYS A 182 -10.85 1.85 17.37
N VAL A 183 -10.71 1.37 16.14
CA VAL A 183 -9.87 0.19 15.83
C VAL A 183 -8.42 0.59 15.60
N GLN A 184 -8.16 1.67 14.83
CA GLN A 184 -6.80 2.03 14.44
C GLN A 184 -6.00 2.75 15.54
N GLU A 185 -6.64 3.64 16.33
CA GLU A 185 -5.92 4.44 17.34
C GLU A 185 -5.13 3.58 18.36
N PRO A 186 -5.67 2.46 18.89
CA PRO A 186 -4.88 1.56 19.74
C PRO A 186 -3.66 0.93 19.04
N LEU A 187 -3.76 0.66 17.73
CA LEU A 187 -2.68 0.08 16.94
C LEU A 187 -1.52 1.05 16.76
N MET A 188 -1.78 2.36 16.74
CA MET A 188 -0.76 3.39 16.53
C MET A 188 0.37 3.35 17.56
N ARG A 189 0.13 2.84 18.77
CA ARG A 189 1.18 2.66 19.80
C ARG A 189 2.27 1.66 19.41
N MET A 190 2.00 0.81 18.42
CA MET A 190 2.95 -0.18 17.92
C MET A 190 3.63 0.26 16.62
N VAL A 191 3.18 1.36 16.01
CA VAL A 191 3.67 1.86 14.73
C VAL A 191 4.95 2.67 14.92
N ASP A 192 5.95 2.40 14.09
CA ASP A 192 7.18 3.19 13.99
C ASP A 192 7.14 4.16 12.81
N LEU A 193 6.64 3.70 11.64
CA LEU A 193 6.57 4.48 10.41
C LEU A 193 5.12 4.55 9.95
N ILE A 194 4.58 5.75 9.77
CA ILE A 194 3.23 5.91 9.22
C ILE A 194 3.28 6.62 7.86
N THR A 195 2.53 6.09 6.90
CA THR A 195 2.20 6.77 5.64
C THR A 195 0.73 7.19 5.68
N THR A 196 0.42 8.40 5.26
CA THR A 196 -0.96 8.90 5.27
C THR A 196 -1.15 10.07 4.29
N THR A 197 -2.38 10.57 4.21
CA THR A 197 -2.71 11.87 3.65
C THR A 197 -3.17 12.82 4.76
N GLU A 198 -3.13 14.13 4.50
CA GLU A 198 -3.68 15.11 5.44
C GLU A 198 -5.18 14.90 5.68
N GLU A 199 -5.91 14.52 4.61
CA GLU A 199 -7.35 14.24 4.66
C GLU A 199 -7.65 13.06 5.59
N ASP A 200 -6.97 11.92 5.41
CA ASP A 200 -7.18 10.72 6.22
C ASP A 200 -6.84 10.98 7.70
N THR A 201 -5.77 11.73 7.95
CA THR A 201 -5.35 12.16 9.30
C THR A 201 -6.45 12.97 9.98
N GLY A 202 -7.03 13.92 9.25
CA GLY A 202 -8.14 14.74 9.75
C GLY A 202 -9.44 13.95 9.98
N ILE A 203 -9.71 12.96 9.12
CA ILE A 203 -10.92 12.12 9.23
C ILE A 203 -10.82 11.16 10.40
N VAL A 204 -9.69 10.43 10.53
CA VAL A 204 -9.56 9.33 11.50
C VAL A 204 -9.19 9.84 12.89
N PHE A 205 -8.20 10.71 12.99
CA PHE A 205 -7.67 11.16 14.29
C PHE A 205 -8.15 12.55 14.70
N GLY A 206 -8.80 13.28 13.80
CA GLY A 206 -9.23 14.66 14.06
C GLY A 206 -8.09 15.67 14.09
N ILE A 207 -6.88 15.27 13.67
CA ILE A 207 -5.71 16.15 13.60
C ILE A 207 -5.80 16.97 12.31
N ARG A 208 -6.09 18.25 12.47
CA ARG A 208 -6.23 19.23 11.38
C ARG A 208 -5.35 20.42 11.69
N GLU A 209 -4.34 20.61 10.89
CA GLU A 209 -3.35 21.65 11.07
C GLU A 209 -3.35 22.63 9.90
N GLN A 210 -2.65 23.76 10.05
CA GLN A 210 -2.56 24.80 9.02
C GLN A 210 -1.71 24.38 7.81
N SER A 211 -0.93 23.31 7.95
CA SER A 211 -0.10 22.75 6.87
C SER A 211 0.17 21.27 7.14
N TYR A 212 0.44 20.55 6.06
CA TYR A 212 0.81 19.13 6.13
C TYR A 212 2.10 18.86 6.91
N GLN A 213 3.04 19.85 6.96
CA GLN A 213 4.23 19.74 7.81
C GLN A 213 3.85 19.74 9.30
N LYS A 214 2.95 20.64 9.71
CA LYS A 214 2.45 20.68 11.08
C LYS A 214 1.59 19.46 11.41
N ALA A 215 0.81 18.94 10.45
CA ALA A 215 0.05 17.71 10.61
C ALA A 215 0.99 16.51 10.85
N ALA A 216 2.09 16.39 10.09
CA ALA A 216 3.10 15.36 10.29
C ALA A 216 3.77 15.47 11.67
N GLU A 217 4.13 16.67 12.10
CA GLU A 217 4.69 16.92 13.42
C GLU A 217 3.71 16.56 14.54
N ALA A 218 2.45 16.98 14.42
CA ALA A 218 1.39 16.68 15.40
C ALA A 218 1.15 15.17 15.54
N LEU A 219 1.10 14.43 14.40
CA LEU A 219 1.01 12.96 14.40
C LEU A 219 2.18 12.32 15.15
N ALA A 220 3.42 12.72 14.81
CA ALA A 220 4.61 12.19 15.45
C ALA A 220 4.62 12.44 16.97
N LYS A 221 4.23 13.65 17.39
CA LYS A 221 4.13 14.00 18.82
C LYS A 221 3.01 13.24 19.56
N THR A 222 1.87 13.03 18.89
CA THR A 222 0.70 12.38 19.50
C THR A 222 0.95 10.89 19.73
N PHE A 223 1.56 10.21 18.77
CA PHE A 223 1.69 8.75 18.79
C PHE A 223 3.11 8.24 18.98
N GLY A 224 4.12 9.11 18.90
CA GLY A 224 5.53 8.72 19.09
C GLY A 224 6.16 8.06 17.87
N PHE A 225 5.65 8.32 16.66
CA PHE A 225 6.20 7.74 15.43
C PHE A 225 7.65 8.17 15.18
N LYS A 226 8.49 7.24 14.71
CA LYS A 226 9.86 7.54 14.25
C LYS A 226 9.87 8.35 12.96
N ALA A 227 8.92 8.07 12.07
CA ALA A 227 8.71 8.86 10.86
C ALA A 227 7.24 8.90 10.46
N VAL A 228 6.81 10.07 9.96
CA VAL A 228 5.50 10.33 9.38
C VAL A 228 5.69 10.78 7.95
N ALA A 229 5.20 10.01 6.99
CA ALA A 229 5.20 10.39 5.58
C ALA A 229 3.80 10.83 5.15
N ILE A 230 3.69 12.02 4.56
CA ILE A 230 2.43 12.55 4.00
C ILE A 230 2.59 12.71 2.50
N THR A 231 1.75 12.00 1.75
CA THR A 231 1.68 12.12 0.30
C THR A 231 0.79 13.27 -0.11
N LEU A 232 1.21 14.00 -1.13
CA LEU A 232 0.57 15.21 -1.63
C LEU A 232 0.30 15.07 -3.13
N ARG A 233 -0.91 15.38 -3.52
CA ARG A 233 -1.35 15.29 -4.90
C ARG A 233 -2.13 16.53 -5.29
N GLU A 234 -1.76 17.13 -6.42
CA GLU A 234 -2.52 18.18 -7.08
C GLU A 234 -3.07 17.65 -8.40
N ASP A 235 -4.38 17.42 -8.45
CA ASP A 235 -5.05 16.93 -9.67
C ASP A 235 -5.21 18.07 -10.68
N LEU A 236 -4.47 18.02 -11.78
CA LEU A 236 -4.54 18.99 -12.87
C LEU A 236 -5.62 18.59 -13.90
N SER A 237 -5.81 17.30 -14.12
CA SER A 237 -6.87 16.72 -14.95
C SER A 237 -7.09 15.25 -14.57
N VAL A 238 -8.02 14.56 -15.24
CA VAL A 238 -8.23 13.11 -15.04
C VAL A 238 -6.95 12.30 -15.26
N TRP A 239 -6.07 12.77 -16.18
CA TRP A 239 -4.86 12.07 -16.62
C TRP A 239 -3.56 12.81 -16.33
N LYS A 240 -3.60 13.89 -15.55
CA LYS A 240 -2.39 14.65 -15.15
C LYS A 240 -2.49 15.07 -13.70
N ASN A 241 -1.42 14.84 -12.96
CA ASN A 241 -1.28 15.40 -11.64
C ASN A 241 0.18 15.83 -11.34
N ASN A 242 0.33 16.64 -10.31
CA ASN A 242 1.60 16.85 -9.65
C ASN A 242 1.66 15.96 -8.41
N TRP A 243 2.73 15.18 -8.30
CA TRP A 243 2.94 14.24 -7.21
C TRP A 243 4.18 14.61 -6.40
N THR A 244 4.03 14.67 -5.09
CA THR A 244 5.14 14.82 -4.14
C THR A 244 4.77 14.25 -2.78
N ALA A 245 5.72 14.22 -1.84
CA ALA A 245 5.51 13.87 -0.45
C ALA A 245 6.54 14.56 0.44
N ILE A 246 6.24 14.59 1.73
CA ILE A 246 7.17 14.95 2.78
C ILE A 246 7.30 13.80 3.78
N ALA A 247 8.40 13.78 4.54
CA ALA A 247 8.48 13.03 5.78
C ALA A 247 8.93 13.94 6.94
N TYR A 248 8.34 13.70 8.11
CA TYR A 248 8.81 14.26 9.37
C TYR A 248 9.48 13.15 10.18
N ALA A 249 10.71 13.35 10.57
CA ALA A 249 11.46 12.46 11.45
C ALA A 249 12.53 13.26 12.21
N ASP A 250 12.82 12.89 13.45
CA ASP A 250 13.88 13.49 14.29
C ASP A 250 13.79 15.02 14.39
N GLY A 251 12.57 15.58 14.43
CA GLY A 251 12.34 17.02 14.51
C GLY A 251 12.54 17.78 13.20
N LYS A 252 12.72 17.08 12.07
CA LYS A 252 13.00 17.69 10.76
C LYS A 252 11.99 17.27 9.71
N ILE A 253 11.78 18.15 8.73
CA ILE A 253 11.03 17.86 7.51
C ILE A 253 12.03 17.49 6.40
N TYR A 254 11.76 16.37 5.76
CA TYR A 254 12.43 15.91 4.55
C TYR A 254 11.46 16.03 3.38
N SER A 255 11.91 16.54 2.26
CA SER A 255 11.11 16.70 1.05
C SER A 255 11.94 16.36 -0.19
N ASP A 256 11.26 16.12 -1.28
CA ASP A 256 11.86 15.92 -2.60
C ASP A 256 11.13 16.80 -3.62
N ARG A 257 11.59 16.77 -4.85
CA ARG A 257 10.95 17.49 -5.95
C ARG A 257 9.52 17.00 -6.21
N THR A 258 8.75 17.85 -6.86
CA THR A 258 7.45 17.49 -7.41
C THR A 258 7.62 16.84 -8.79
N TYR A 259 6.94 15.72 -9.02
CA TYR A 259 6.87 15.03 -10.30
C TYR A 259 5.58 15.41 -11.02
N ALA A 260 5.70 16.02 -12.20
CA ALA A 260 4.57 16.17 -13.10
C ALA A 260 4.36 14.82 -13.82
N VAL A 261 3.22 14.18 -13.58
CA VAL A 261 2.95 12.83 -14.09
C VAL A 261 1.79 12.82 -15.08
N GLU A 262 1.99 12.10 -16.17
CA GLU A 262 0.91 11.68 -17.06
C GLU A 262 0.42 10.31 -16.61
N ILE A 263 -0.88 10.21 -16.35
CA ILE A 263 -1.45 9.04 -15.68
C ILE A 263 -1.92 8.04 -16.74
N VAL A 264 -1.33 6.86 -16.75
CA VAL A 264 -1.87 5.66 -17.41
C VAL A 264 -2.79 4.93 -16.43
N ASP A 265 -2.33 4.76 -15.20
CA ASP A 265 -3.10 4.15 -14.13
C ASP A 265 -2.60 4.63 -12.75
N ARG A 266 -3.52 5.18 -11.95
CA ARG A 266 -3.18 5.70 -10.63
C ARG A 266 -3.33 4.69 -9.49
N VAL A 267 -3.97 3.53 -9.73
CA VAL A 267 -4.17 2.51 -8.70
C VAL A 267 -2.83 1.90 -8.31
N GLY A 268 -2.56 1.79 -7.02
CA GLY A 268 -1.27 1.33 -6.49
C GLY A 268 -0.17 2.39 -6.37
N ALA A 269 -0.43 3.67 -6.76
CA ALA A 269 0.60 4.71 -6.65
C ALA A 269 0.95 5.06 -5.19
N GLY A 270 -0.03 5.10 -4.28
CA GLY A 270 0.21 5.25 -2.84
C GLY A 270 1.01 4.09 -2.25
N ASP A 271 0.65 2.87 -2.63
CA ASP A 271 1.36 1.66 -2.20
C ASP A 271 2.80 1.65 -2.71
N SER A 272 3.01 2.12 -3.95
CA SER A 272 4.35 2.29 -4.54
C SER A 272 5.16 3.35 -3.79
N PHE A 273 4.53 4.46 -3.37
CA PHE A 273 5.19 5.42 -2.49
C PHE A 273 5.64 4.74 -1.20
N THR A 274 4.76 4.00 -0.54
CA THR A 274 5.06 3.29 0.71
C THR A 274 6.19 2.26 0.52
N ALA A 275 6.19 1.51 -0.59
CA ALA A 275 7.28 0.58 -0.91
C ALA A 275 8.62 1.28 -1.07
N GLY A 276 8.67 2.35 -1.86
CA GLY A 276 9.88 3.16 -2.05
C GLY A 276 10.34 3.84 -0.77
N PHE A 277 9.39 4.36 0.04
CA PHE A 277 9.69 4.96 1.34
C PHE A 277 10.33 3.93 2.30
N ILE A 278 9.75 2.74 2.43
CA ILE A 278 10.30 1.65 3.24
C ILE A 278 11.71 1.27 2.74
N TYR A 279 11.87 1.10 1.42
CA TYR A 279 13.16 0.77 0.82
C TYR A 279 14.24 1.79 1.16
N GLY A 280 14.01 3.05 0.87
CA GLY A 280 14.97 4.12 1.12
C GLY A 280 15.23 4.34 2.63
N TYR A 281 14.18 4.26 3.45
CA TYR A 281 14.30 4.40 4.90
C TYR A 281 15.17 3.31 5.53
N LEU A 282 14.98 2.06 5.13
CA LEU A 282 15.79 0.94 5.63
C LEU A 282 17.24 0.98 5.14
N LYS A 283 17.52 1.64 4.02
CA LYS A 283 18.86 1.80 3.49
C LYS A 283 19.60 2.98 4.13
N GLU A 284 19.03 4.16 4.12
CA GLU A 284 19.75 5.40 4.43
C GLU A 284 18.88 6.43 5.20
N GLY A 285 17.71 6.02 5.71
CA GLY A 285 16.86 6.88 6.54
C GLY A 285 15.81 7.70 5.77
N PRO A 286 15.16 8.66 6.47
CA PRO A 286 13.93 9.30 6.00
C PRO A 286 14.10 10.13 4.72
N GLU A 287 15.25 10.74 4.49
CA GLU A 287 15.51 11.52 3.28
C GLU A 287 15.47 10.64 2.03
N GLN A 288 16.18 9.50 2.06
CA GLN A 288 16.14 8.56 0.96
C GLN A 288 14.76 7.90 0.85
N GLY A 289 14.09 7.65 1.98
CA GLY A 289 12.70 7.20 1.98
C GLY A 289 11.81 8.07 1.10
N VAL A 290 11.83 9.40 1.27
CA VAL A 290 11.01 10.33 0.47
C VAL A 290 11.41 10.29 -1.01
N LYS A 291 12.72 10.29 -1.32
CA LYS A 291 13.21 10.28 -2.71
C LYS A 291 12.77 9.02 -3.46
N TYR A 292 13.02 7.84 -2.88
CA TYR A 292 12.61 6.57 -3.48
C TYR A 292 11.09 6.42 -3.54
N GLY A 293 10.37 6.84 -2.51
CA GLY A 293 8.90 6.83 -2.48
C GLY A 293 8.31 7.67 -3.60
N ASN A 294 8.75 8.91 -3.75
CA ASN A 294 8.26 9.80 -4.80
C ASN A 294 8.57 9.30 -6.21
N ALA A 295 9.81 8.87 -6.46
CA ALA A 295 10.21 8.40 -7.77
C ALA A 295 9.46 7.11 -8.16
N LEU A 296 9.35 6.15 -7.24
CA LEU A 296 8.65 4.88 -7.50
C LEU A 296 7.15 5.10 -7.72
N SER A 297 6.53 6.00 -6.96
CA SER A 297 5.13 6.38 -7.16
C SER A 297 4.90 7.11 -8.49
N ALA A 298 5.78 8.04 -8.85
CA ALA A 298 5.70 8.74 -10.12
C ALA A 298 5.76 7.77 -11.32
N LEU A 299 6.69 6.81 -11.29
CA LEU A 299 6.79 5.76 -12.30
C LEU A 299 5.53 4.89 -12.35
N LYS A 300 4.97 4.51 -11.18
CA LYS A 300 3.74 3.71 -11.12
C LYS A 300 2.58 4.36 -11.88
N HIS A 301 2.41 5.66 -11.81
CA HIS A 301 1.35 6.35 -12.53
C HIS A 301 1.39 6.10 -14.05
N THR A 302 2.55 5.77 -14.60
CA THR A 302 2.76 5.53 -16.05
C THR A 302 2.60 4.06 -16.45
N ILE A 303 2.27 3.18 -15.50
CA ILE A 303 2.19 1.72 -15.69
C ILE A 303 0.77 1.26 -15.44
N TYR A 304 0.21 0.47 -16.38
CA TYR A 304 -1.11 -0.14 -16.24
C TYR A 304 -1.12 -1.25 -15.19
N GLY A 305 -2.26 -1.44 -14.52
CA GLY A 305 -2.43 -2.41 -13.43
C GLY A 305 -1.98 -1.86 -12.08
N ASP A 306 -2.18 -2.62 -11.01
CA ASP A 306 -1.86 -2.19 -9.64
C ASP A 306 -0.37 -2.35 -9.31
N PHE A 307 0.26 -3.39 -9.86
CA PHE A 307 1.65 -3.68 -9.60
C PHE A 307 2.59 -2.67 -10.25
N ASN A 308 3.61 -2.30 -9.54
CA ASN A 308 4.69 -1.48 -10.08
C ASN A 308 5.74 -2.39 -10.73
N TRP A 309 5.94 -2.23 -12.02
CA TRP A 309 6.91 -3.00 -12.82
C TRP A 309 8.29 -2.34 -12.92
N SER A 310 8.45 -1.14 -12.34
CA SER A 310 9.71 -0.39 -12.42
C SER A 310 10.87 -1.16 -11.80
N THR A 311 12.05 -0.96 -12.33
CA THR A 311 13.31 -1.51 -11.79
C THR A 311 13.99 -0.50 -10.88
N LEU A 312 14.96 -0.96 -10.09
CA LEU A 312 15.75 -0.08 -9.23
C LEU A 312 16.51 0.98 -10.07
N GLU A 313 17.04 0.58 -11.22
CA GLU A 313 17.78 1.47 -12.13
C GLU A 313 16.88 2.60 -12.65
N GLU A 314 15.63 2.30 -13.01
CA GLU A 314 14.66 3.31 -13.45
C GLU A 314 14.34 4.29 -12.32
N VAL A 315 14.14 3.82 -11.10
CA VAL A 315 13.89 4.67 -9.93
C VAL A 315 15.09 5.57 -9.64
N GLU A 316 16.31 5.02 -9.63
CA GLU A 316 17.53 5.81 -9.42
C GLU A 316 17.78 6.83 -10.54
N ALA A 317 17.45 6.48 -11.77
CA ALA A 317 17.51 7.41 -12.90
C ALA A 317 16.54 8.59 -12.69
N GLN A 318 15.31 8.31 -12.21
CA GLN A 318 14.36 9.37 -11.88
C GLN A 318 14.85 10.26 -10.73
N ILE A 319 15.41 9.69 -9.67
CA ILE A 319 15.99 10.44 -8.56
C ILE A 319 17.12 11.38 -9.04
N LYS A 320 17.97 10.90 -9.96
CA LYS A 320 19.06 11.67 -10.57
C LYS A 320 18.59 12.70 -11.59
N GLY A 321 17.31 12.70 -11.97
CA GLY A 321 16.75 13.62 -12.96
C GLY A 321 16.99 13.24 -14.40
N ALA A 322 17.04 11.94 -14.69
CA ALA A 322 17.15 11.46 -16.07
C ALA A 322 16.01 12.01 -16.94
N GLY A 323 16.35 12.53 -18.10
CA GLY A 323 15.40 13.10 -19.04
C GLY A 323 14.58 12.04 -19.76
N LEU A 324 13.51 12.48 -20.45
CA LEU A 324 12.57 11.63 -21.22
C LEU A 324 13.15 11.10 -22.56
N ARG A 325 14.47 11.07 -22.72
CA ARG A 325 15.10 10.54 -23.94
C ARG A 325 15.12 9.02 -23.90
N ILE A 326 14.89 8.41 -25.06
CA ILE A 326 15.00 6.96 -25.24
C ILE A 326 16.41 6.52 -24.82
N SER A 327 16.49 5.63 -23.81
CA SER A 327 17.74 4.95 -23.48
C SER A 327 18.02 3.91 -24.55
N ARG A 328 19.21 3.92 -25.13
CA ARG A 328 19.67 2.96 -26.13
C ARG A 328 20.76 2.08 -25.54
#